data_89810f1ea297e831418f1e9c77943f8e
#
_entry.id   89810f1ea297e831418f1e9c77943f8e
#
_cell.length_a   1.000
_cell.length_b   1.000
_cell.length_c   1.000
_cell.angle_alpha   90.00
_cell.angle_beta   90.00
_cell.angle_gamma   90.00
#
_symmetry.space_group_name_H-M   'P 1'
#
loop_
_entity.id
_entity.type
_entity.pdbx_description
1 polymer ?
#
loop_
_entity_poly.entity_id
_entity_poly.type
_entity_poly.pdbx_seq_one_letter_code
_entity_poly.pdbx_strand_id
1 'polypeptide(L)'
;MDLGLVGLIQFVPAVVLTLLIGHVADRYDRRLIVRAAHAVYAAAALMITTAFVTGTLGRDLLFTAVFIIGCARAFELPTAHALAPTLVPQSLISRAVAAWTSANQAAVICGPALGGLIYAVSPVLIGLACLIFFASSITLVSLVRARGPATSREPPTLASVLAGFHYIRSRRRLLGVITLDLFVVILGGATALLPVYARDILSVGPIGLGFLRSAPAVGALITAIALARFPIERHIGHKMFAVVGIFGVATIVFGLSTSFPLSLLALVVLGASDAVSIVIRFSLVQIETPDEKRGRVSAINYLFVGSSNTQGEFESGLVAAWLGAIPSVVIGGVGSLLVAAVWMVLFPDLRRIDRYEPADHEQMRT
;
A
#
# COMPACT_ATOMS: atom_id res chain seq x y z
N MET A 1 -15.40 -3.02 -15.13
CA MET A 1 -14.41 -2.28 -15.96
C MET A 1 -14.03 -0.94 -15.34
N ASP A 2 -14.98 -0.14 -14.90
CA ASP A 2 -14.70 1.21 -14.35
C ASP A 2 -13.81 1.21 -13.08
N LEU A 3 -13.95 0.23 -12.19
CA LEU A 3 -13.07 0.09 -11.02
C LEU A 3 -11.61 -0.19 -11.40
N GLY A 4 -11.37 -1.00 -12.43
CA GLY A 4 -10.03 -1.22 -12.97
C GLY A 4 -9.44 0.05 -13.60
N LEU A 5 -10.27 0.82 -14.33
CA LEU A 5 -9.85 2.09 -14.90
C LEU A 5 -9.49 3.13 -13.83
N VAL A 6 -10.20 3.16 -12.70
CA VAL A 6 -9.85 4.00 -11.54
C VAL A 6 -8.43 3.70 -11.06
N GLY A 7 -8.06 2.43 -10.90
CA GLY A 7 -6.70 2.04 -10.54
C GLY A 7 -5.67 2.52 -11.57
N LEU A 8 -5.92 2.28 -12.87
CA LEU A 8 -5.02 2.71 -13.93
C LEU A 8 -4.84 4.23 -13.98
N ILE A 9 -5.94 4.99 -13.85
CA ILE A 9 -5.93 6.46 -13.85
C ILE A 9 -5.12 7.02 -12.67
N GLN A 10 -5.12 6.36 -11.51
CA GLN A 10 -4.27 6.74 -10.38
C GLN A 10 -2.79 6.34 -10.58
N PHE A 11 -2.54 5.24 -11.29
CA PHE A 11 -1.20 4.73 -11.50
C PHE A 11 -0.39 5.56 -12.49
N VAL A 12 -1.01 5.97 -13.61
CA VAL A 12 -0.33 6.74 -14.66
C VAL A 12 0.39 7.97 -14.12
N PRO A 13 -0.24 8.86 -13.31
CA PRO A 13 0.45 9.99 -12.71
C PRO A 13 1.63 9.57 -11.81
N ALA A 14 1.47 8.53 -11.02
CA ALA A 14 2.53 8.08 -10.12
C ALA A 14 3.79 7.68 -10.89
N VAL A 15 3.65 6.97 -12.02
CA VAL A 15 4.78 6.56 -12.86
C VAL A 15 5.37 7.72 -13.64
N VAL A 16 4.53 8.47 -14.34
CA VAL A 16 4.98 9.56 -15.23
C VAL A 16 5.63 10.70 -14.44
N LEU A 17 5.09 11.02 -13.27
CA LEU A 17 5.59 12.12 -12.44
C LEU A 17 6.74 11.71 -11.51
N THR A 18 7.11 10.42 -11.41
CA THR A 18 8.14 9.94 -10.48
C THR A 18 9.45 10.73 -10.58
N LEU A 19 9.93 11.01 -11.79
CA LEU A 19 11.16 11.79 -12.00
C LEU A 19 10.98 13.27 -11.62
N LEU A 20 9.80 13.82 -11.88
CA LEU A 20 9.46 15.22 -11.54
C LEU A 20 9.32 15.40 -10.04
N ILE A 21 8.78 14.42 -9.33
CA ILE A 21 8.56 14.42 -7.89
C ILE A 21 9.88 14.61 -7.14
N GLY A 22 10.92 13.87 -7.51
CA GLY A 22 12.24 14.00 -6.90
C GLY A 22 12.78 15.44 -7.05
N HIS A 23 12.75 15.97 -8.26
CA HIS A 23 13.22 17.32 -8.54
C HIS A 23 12.44 18.42 -7.78
N VAL A 24 11.12 18.29 -7.73
CA VAL A 24 10.25 19.24 -7.02
C VAL A 24 10.45 19.15 -5.51
N ALA A 25 10.52 17.94 -4.94
CA ALA A 25 10.69 17.70 -3.51
C ALA A 25 12.04 18.21 -2.97
N ASP A 26 13.08 18.26 -3.84
CA ASP A 26 14.41 18.77 -3.48
C ASP A 26 14.51 20.31 -3.62
N ARG A 27 13.72 20.89 -4.51
CA ARG A 27 13.82 22.34 -4.82
C ARG A 27 12.84 23.21 -4.01
N TYR A 28 11.69 22.67 -3.66
CA TYR A 28 10.64 23.43 -2.96
C TYR A 28 10.48 22.99 -1.51
N ASP A 29 9.95 23.90 -0.68
CA ASP A 29 9.61 23.59 0.71
C ASP A 29 8.58 22.43 0.76
N ARG A 30 8.96 21.35 1.42
CA ARG A 30 8.12 20.14 1.56
C ARG A 30 6.74 20.44 2.14
N ARG A 31 6.65 21.44 3.04
CA ARG A 31 5.36 21.89 3.60
C ARG A 31 4.47 22.50 2.52
N LEU A 32 5.06 23.26 1.60
CA LEU A 32 4.31 23.86 0.50
C LEU A 32 3.75 22.79 -0.43
N ILE A 33 4.53 21.74 -0.72
CA ILE A 33 4.10 20.62 -1.57
C ILE A 33 2.94 19.86 -0.90
N VAL A 34 3.06 19.53 0.39
CA VAL A 34 2.00 18.85 1.14
C VAL A 34 0.72 19.70 1.21
N ARG A 35 0.85 21.01 1.48
CA ARG A 35 -0.29 21.94 1.50
C ARG A 35 -0.96 22.06 0.14
N ALA A 36 -0.18 22.16 -0.93
CA ALA A 36 -0.70 22.21 -2.30
C ALA A 36 -1.46 20.90 -2.66
N ALA A 37 -0.91 19.76 -2.30
CA ALA A 37 -1.58 18.47 -2.50
C ALA A 37 -2.91 18.38 -1.73
N HIS A 38 -2.94 18.81 -0.47
CA HIS A 38 -4.18 18.84 0.32
C HIS A 38 -5.20 19.86 -0.21
N ALA A 39 -4.76 20.98 -0.77
CA ALA A 39 -5.65 21.93 -1.44
C ALA A 39 -6.26 21.33 -2.70
N VAL A 40 -5.49 20.53 -3.45
CA VAL A 40 -5.99 19.78 -4.63
C VAL A 40 -7.01 18.72 -4.19
N TYR A 41 -6.76 17.99 -3.10
CA TYR A 41 -7.74 17.05 -2.55
C TYR A 41 -9.03 17.72 -2.11
N ALA A 42 -8.92 18.89 -1.44
CA ALA A 42 -10.08 19.69 -1.06
C ALA A 42 -10.88 20.15 -2.29
N ALA A 43 -10.21 20.63 -3.34
CA ALA A 43 -10.85 21.01 -4.58
C ALA A 43 -11.55 19.83 -5.28
N ALA A 44 -10.92 18.66 -5.33
CA ALA A 44 -11.53 17.45 -5.87
C ALA A 44 -12.75 17.00 -5.04
N ALA A 45 -12.66 17.05 -3.71
CA ALA A 45 -13.79 16.75 -2.83
C ALA A 45 -14.94 17.75 -3.04
N LEU A 46 -14.65 19.04 -3.17
CA LEU A 46 -15.65 20.06 -3.48
C LEU A 46 -16.31 19.82 -4.85
N MET A 47 -15.51 19.51 -5.86
CA MET A 47 -16.01 19.21 -7.22
C MET A 47 -16.96 18.01 -7.21
N ILE A 48 -16.60 16.92 -6.56
CA ILE A 48 -17.46 15.73 -6.45
C ILE A 48 -18.75 16.06 -5.66
N THR A 49 -18.62 16.77 -4.55
CA THR A 49 -19.77 17.12 -3.69
C THR A 49 -20.74 18.03 -4.41
N THR A 50 -20.26 19.06 -5.11
CA THR A 50 -21.11 19.98 -5.89
C THR A 50 -21.79 19.26 -7.05
N ALA A 51 -21.07 18.41 -7.76
CA ALA A 51 -21.62 17.62 -8.85
C ALA A 51 -22.69 16.62 -8.37
N PHE A 52 -22.53 16.06 -7.16
CA PHE A 52 -23.54 15.23 -6.55
C PHE A 52 -24.81 16.01 -6.20
N VAL A 53 -24.67 17.18 -5.58
CA VAL A 53 -25.81 18.05 -5.20
C VAL A 53 -26.55 18.57 -6.42
N THR A 54 -25.84 18.94 -7.48
CA THR A 54 -26.44 19.45 -8.72
C THR A 54 -26.95 18.37 -9.66
N GLY A 55 -26.76 17.09 -9.33
CA GLY A 55 -27.16 15.97 -10.20
C GLY A 55 -26.33 15.82 -11.46
N THR A 56 -25.18 16.50 -11.55
CA THR A 56 -24.27 16.47 -12.71
C THR A 56 -23.14 15.46 -12.57
N LEU A 57 -23.18 14.62 -11.50
CA LEU A 57 -22.16 13.61 -11.25
C LEU A 57 -22.17 12.53 -12.32
N GLY A 58 -21.24 12.65 -13.28
CA GLY A 58 -21.03 11.70 -14.36
C GLY A 58 -19.72 10.92 -14.23
N ARG A 59 -19.59 9.88 -15.05
CA ARG A 59 -18.41 9.02 -15.13
C ARG A 59 -17.13 9.80 -15.41
N ASP A 60 -17.18 10.70 -16.40
CA ASP A 60 -16.02 11.48 -16.85
C ASP A 60 -15.52 12.43 -15.75
N LEU A 61 -16.43 13.03 -14.99
CA LEU A 61 -16.09 13.89 -13.87
C LEU A 61 -15.43 13.08 -12.75
N LEU A 62 -15.92 11.86 -12.46
CA LEU A 62 -15.29 10.98 -11.48
C LEU A 62 -13.88 10.59 -11.91
N PHE A 63 -13.67 10.22 -13.19
CA PHE A 63 -12.32 9.90 -13.68
C PHE A 63 -11.38 11.10 -13.64
N THR A 64 -11.88 12.28 -13.96
CA THR A 64 -11.12 13.53 -13.84
C THR A 64 -10.71 13.79 -12.38
N ALA A 65 -11.64 13.64 -11.43
CA ALA A 65 -11.34 13.78 -10.02
C ALA A 65 -10.27 12.77 -9.54
N VAL A 66 -10.42 11.49 -9.95
CA VAL A 66 -9.47 10.42 -9.61
C VAL A 66 -8.08 10.70 -10.19
N PHE A 67 -7.99 11.22 -11.41
CA PHE A 67 -6.72 11.61 -12.02
C PHE A 67 -6.05 12.76 -11.25
N ILE A 68 -6.79 13.79 -10.91
CA ILE A 68 -6.30 14.94 -10.13
C ILE A 68 -5.82 14.48 -8.76
N ILE A 69 -6.58 13.62 -8.07
CA ILE A 69 -6.19 13.02 -6.79
C ILE A 69 -4.93 12.17 -6.95
N GLY A 70 -4.82 11.37 -8.02
CA GLY A 70 -3.63 10.58 -8.33
C GLY A 70 -2.37 11.44 -8.51
N CYS A 71 -2.48 12.55 -9.24
CA CYS A 71 -1.40 13.51 -9.39
C CYS A 71 -0.96 14.10 -8.04
N ALA A 72 -1.90 14.56 -7.22
CA ALA A 72 -1.59 15.14 -5.90
C ALA A 72 -0.94 14.11 -4.97
N ARG A 73 -1.47 12.86 -4.96
CA ARG A 73 -0.95 11.76 -4.15
C ARG A 73 0.48 11.38 -4.50
N ALA A 74 0.83 11.43 -5.77
CA ALA A 74 2.17 11.13 -6.25
C ALA A 74 3.23 12.08 -5.63
N PHE A 75 2.90 13.35 -5.43
CA PHE A 75 3.78 14.32 -4.76
C PHE A 75 3.69 14.27 -3.24
N GLU A 76 2.49 14.07 -2.69
CA GLU A 76 2.22 14.16 -1.25
C GLU A 76 2.92 13.05 -0.48
N LEU A 77 2.73 11.78 -0.85
CA LEU A 77 3.21 10.62 -0.08
C LEU A 77 4.73 10.65 0.18
N PRO A 78 5.62 10.76 -0.82
CA PRO A 78 7.06 10.77 -0.58
C PRO A 78 7.50 12.03 0.18
N THR A 79 6.84 13.16 -0.08
CA THR A 79 7.15 14.44 0.58
C THR A 79 6.76 14.42 2.04
N ALA A 80 5.60 13.89 2.40
CA ALA A 80 5.13 13.77 3.79
C ALA A 80 6.03 12.82 4.60
N HIS A 81 6.41 11.68 4.04
CA HIS A 81 7.37 10.75 4.66
C HIS A 81 8.74 11.41 4.90
N ALA A 82 9.20 12.24 3.96
CA ALA A 82 10.47 12.94 4.09
C ALA A 82 10.38 14.17 5.02
N LEU A 83 9.19 14.72 5.27
CA LEU A 83 8.98 15.86 6.16
C LEU A 83 9.05 15.45 7.64
N ALA A 84 8.41 14.36 8.03
CA ALA A 84 8.26 13.94 9.42
C ALA A 84 9.60 13.88 10.23
N PRO A 85 10.70 13.29 9.71
CA PRO A 85 11.98 13.28 10.41
C PRO A 85 12.63 14.66 10.56
N THR A 86 12.28 15.64 9.71
CA THR A 86 12.89 16.98 9.75
C THR A 86 12.28 17.89 10.82
N LEU A 87 11.16 17.48 11.40
CA LEU A 87 10.44 18.29 12.39
C LEU A 87 10.96 18.12 13.81
N VAL A 88 11.78 17.10 14.07
CA VAL A 88 12.25 16.75 15.40
C VAL A 88 13.78 16.63 15.46
N PRO A 89 14.41 16.80 16.64
CA PRO A 89 15.82 16.51 16.85
C PRO A 89 16.14 15.04 16.56
N GLN A 90 17.39 14.73 16.20
CA GLN A 90 17.83 13.36 15.88
C GLN A 90 17.48 12.31 16.97
N SER A 91 17.56 12.70 18.25
CA SER A 91 17.21 11.83 19.38
C SER A 91 15.73 11.41 19.43
N LEU A 92 14.84 12.14 18.75
CA LEU A 92 13.40 11.90 18.74
C LEU A 92 12.87 11.33 17.41
N ILE A 93 13.74 11.14 16.41
CA ILE A 93 13.32 10.66 15.07
C ILE A 93 12.56 9.33 15.18
N SER A 94 13.05 8.36 15.93
CA SER A 94 12.38 7.06 16.10
C SER A 94 10.97 7.19 16.68
N ARG A 95 10.79 8.09 17.66
CA ARG A 95 9.47 8.36 18.26
C ARG A 95 8.55 9.08 17.26
N ALA A 96 9.06 10.03 16.49
CA ALA A 96 8.29 10.73 15.47
C ALA A 96 7.82 9.80 14.35
N VAL A 97 8.71 8.92 13.87
CA VAL A 97 8.36 7.91 12.87
C VAL A 97 7.34 6.93 13.43
N ALA A 98 7.49 6.46 14.66
CA ALA A 98 6.52 5.58 15.31
C ALA A 98 5.14 6.25 15.45
N ALA A 99 5.09 7.52 15.89
CA ALA A 99 3.86 8.29 16.02
C ALA A 99 3.18 8.50 14.65
N TRP A 100 3.95 8.86 13.63
CA TRP A 100 3.45 8.98 12.25
C TRP A 100 2.85 7.69 11.73
N THR A 101 3.59 6.57 11.88
CA THR A 101 3.14 5.25 11.44
C THR A 101 1.86 4.82 12.16
N SER A 102 1.80 5.05 13.48
CA SER A 102 0.60 4.74 14.29
C SER A 102 -0.60 5.56 13.88
N ALA A 103 -0.42 6.87 13.63
CA ALA A 103 -1.50 7.75 13.17
C ALA A 103 -1.98 7.33 11.77
N ASN A 104 -1.05 7.03 10.86
CA ASN A 104 -1.39 6.55 9.53
C ASN A 104 -2.15 5.22 9.59
N GLN A 105 -1.71 4.27 10.43
CA GLN A 105 -2.39 2.99 10.59
C GLN A 105 -3.80 3.17 11.17
N ALA A 106 -3.96 4.06 12.17
CA ALA A 106 -5.28 4.40 12.71
C ALA A 106 -6.20 4.98 11.63
N ALA A 107 -5.68 5.87 10.77
CA ALA A 107 -6.44 6.43 9.66
C ALA A 107 -6.85 5.37 8.62
N VAL A 108 -5.97 4.43 8.29
CA VAL A 108 -6.26 3.32 7.36
C VAL A 108 -7.34 2.38 7.92
N ILE A 109 -7.35 2.15 9.23
CA ILE A 109 -8.37 1.32 9.89
C ILE A 109 -9.70 2.07 10.05
N CYS A 110 -9.65 3.27 10.64
CA CYS A 110 -10.87 4.00 11.00
C CYS A 110 -11.50 4.75 9.81
N GLY A 111 -10.67 5.18 8.85
CA GLY A 111 -11.12 5.98 7.71
C GLY A 111 -12.25 5.34 6.90
N PRO A 112 -12.08 4.11 6.40
CA PRO A 112 -13.12 3.44 5.62
C PRO A 112 -14.40 3.16 6.43
N ALA A 113 -14.28 2.78 7.71
CA ALA A 113 -15.43 2.54 8.59
C ALA A 113 -16.21 3.84 8.83
N LEU A 114 -15.53 4.92 9.20
CA LEU A 114 -16.15 6.24 9.37
C LEU A 114 -16.72 6.76 8.05
N GLY A 115 -15.99 6.59 6.94
CA GLY A 115 -16.46 6.97 5.62
C GLY A 115 -17.75 6.25 5.24
N GLY A 116 -17.83 4.93 5.48
CA GLY A 116 -19.03 4.15 5.25
C GLY A 116 -20.23 4.59 6.10
N LEU A 117 -20.00 4.90 7.39
CA LEU A 117 -21.01 5.41 8.30
C LEU A 117 -21.53 6.78 7.87
N ILE A 118 -20.64 7.72 7.56
CA ILE A 118 -21.01 9.07 7.12
C ILE A 118 -21.76 9.00 5.78
N TYR A 119 -21.28 8.18 4.85
CA TYR A 119 -21.92 8.00 3.54
C TYR A 119 -23.33 7.42 3.65
N ALA A 120 -23.56 6.51 4.60
CA ALA A 120 -24.88 5.93 4.85
C ALA A 120 -25.91 6.97 5.33
N VAL A 121 -25.46 8.03 6.00
CA VAL A 121 -26.31 9.14 6.41
C VAL A 121 -26.56 10.08 5.22
N SER A 122 -25.50 10.53 4.56
CA SER A 122 -25.60 11.34 3.35
C SER A 122 -24.25 11.39 2.60
N PRO A 123 -24.25 11.17 1.28
CA PRO A 123 -23.06 11.37 0.45
C PRO A 123 -22.49 12.80 0.51
N VAL A 124 -23.32 13.81 0.76
CA VAL A 124 -22.88 15.20 0.89
C VAL A 124 -22.07 15.40 2.17
N LEU A 125 -22.46 14.73 3.26
CA LEU A 125 -21.74 14.83 4.54
C LEU A 125 -20.30 14.30 4.44
N ILE A 126 -20.06 13.27 3.64
CA ILE A 126 -18.68 12.78 3.46
C ILE A 126 -17.82 13.80 2.70
N GLY A 127 -18.39 14.46 1.70
CA GLY A 127 -17.70 15.55 1.01
C GLY A 127 -17.35 16.72 1.93
N LEU A 128 -18.29 17.15 2.77
CA LEU A 128 -18.06 18.19 3.78
C LEU A 128 -17.02 17.76 4.82
N ALA A 129 -17.06 16.51 5.29
CA ALA A 129 -16.06 15.97 6.21
C ALA A 129 -14.65 15.99 5.57
N CYS A 130 -14.51 15.56 4.31
CA CYS A 130 -13.26 15.64 3.58
C CYS A 130 -12.75 17.09 3.49
N LEU A 131 -13.62 18.04 3.16
CA LEU A 131 -13.24 19.46 3.10
C LEU A 131 -12.73 19.97 4.44
N ILE A 132 -13.43 19.65 5.55
CA ILE A 132 -13.01 20.03 6.90
C ILE A 132 -11.64 19.42 7.24
N PHE A 133 -11.42 18.12 6.97
CA PHE A 133 -10.16 17.46 7.25
C PHE A 133 -9.02 18.03 6.42
N PHE A 134 -9.21 18.28 5.13
CA PHE A 134 -8.16 18.87 4.30
C PHE A 134 -7.87 20.32 4.68
N ALA A 135 -8.88 21.13 4.98
CA ALA A 135 -8.70 22.49 5.47
C ALA A 135 -7.95 22.52 6.82
N SER A 136 -8.31 21.62 7.74
CA SER A 136 -7.62 21.46 9.02
C SER A 136 -6.16 21.04 8.79
N SER A 137 -5.90 20.10 7.87
CA SER A 137 -4.55 19.65 7.55
C SER A 137 -3.71 20.76 6.94
N ILE A 138 -4.24 21.55 6.01
CA ILE A 138 -3.56 22.72 5.43
C ILE A 138 -3.19 23.70 6.53
N THR A 139 -4.11 23.97 7.45
CA THR A 139 -3.88 24.90 8.58
C THR A 139 -2.80 24.36 9.50
N LEU A 140 -2.89 23.10 9.93
CA LEU A 140 -1.91 22.48 10.82
C LEU A 140 -0.52 22.42 10.20
N VAL A 141 -0.40 22.03 8.92
CA VAL A 141 0.90 22.04 8.21
C VAL A 141 1.45 23.44 8.05
N SER A 142 0.60 24.46 7.93
CA SER A 142 1.04 25.86 7.88
C SER A 142 1.64 26.35 9.21
N LEU A 143 1.18 25.82 10.34
CA LEU A 143 1.70 26.13 11.68
C LEU A 143 3.03 25.41 12.00
N VAL A 144 3.36 24.37 11.22
CA VAL A 144 4.61 23.62 11.42
C VAL A 144 5.81 24.49 11.07
N ARG A 145 6.73 24.65 12.01
CA ARG A 145 8.02 25.34 11.80
C ARG A 145 9.08 24.31 11.45
N ALA A 146 9.44 24.18 10.18
CA ALA A 146 10.54 23.30 9.77
C ALA A 146 11.89 23.93 10.13
N ARG A 147 12.82 23.14 10.63
CA ARG A 147 14.20 23.54 10.89
C ARG A 147 15.03 23.27 9.64
N GLY A 148 15.24 24.31 8.81
CA GLY A 148 16.19 24.32 7.70
C GLY A 148 15.85 23.47 6.46
N PRO A 149 16.51 23.73 5.33
CA PRO A 149 16.46 22.85 4.18
C PRO A 149 17.09 21.49 4.56
N ALA A 150 16.49 20.40 4.16
CA ALA A 150 17.10 19.10 4.29
C ALA A 150 18.42 19.10 3.53
N THR A 151 19.50 18.63 4.20
CA THR A 151 20.77 18.36 3.51
C THR A 151 20.46 17.54 2.28
N SER A 152 20.76 18.08 1.11
CA SER A 152 20.53 17.47 -0.17
C SER A 152 21.23 16.10 -0.23
N ARG A 153 20.48 15.03 -0.10
CA ARG A 153 20.93 13.77 -0.68
C ARG A 153 20.82 13.93 -2.19
N GLU A 154 21.88 13.59 -2.91
CA GLU A 154 21.86 13.60 -4.37
C GLU A 154 20.58 12.92 -4.87
N PRO A 155 19.82 13.56 -5.77
CA PRO A 155 18.61 12.99 -6.30
C PRO A 155 18.91 11.62 -6.94
N PRO A 156 18.03 10.63 -6.82
CA PRO A 156 18.23 9.34 -7.45
C PRO A 156 18.33 9.52 -8.98
N THR A 157 19.51 9.42 -9.51
CA THR A 157 19.74 9.44 -10.96
C THR A 157 19.27 8.11 -11.57
N LEU A 158 18.85 8.11 -12.84
CA LEU A 158 18.54 6.88 -13.57
C LEU A 158 19.67 5.84 -13.43
N ALA A 159 20.93 6.29 -13.45
CA ALA A 159 22.09 5.42 -13.21
C ALA A 159 22.07 4.78 -11.81
N SER A 160 21.64 5.50 -10.77
CA SER A 160 21.55 4.97 -9.40
C SER A 160 20.43 3.94 -9.26
N VAL A 161 19.30 4.15 -9.94
CA VAL A 161 18.19 3.20 -9.99
C VAL A 161 18.60 1.92 -10.75
N LEU A 162 19.23 2.07 -11.91
CA LEU A 162 19.74 0.94 -12.68
C LEU A 162 20.80 0.14 -11.91
N ALA A 163 21.69 0.82 -11.18
CA ALA A 163 22.68 0.16 -10.33
C ALA A 163 22.02 -0.65 -9.19
N GLY A 164 20.95 -0.14 -8.58
CA GLY A 164 20.16 -0.86 -7.59
C GLY A 164 19.47 -2.09 -8.20
N PHE A 165 18.86 -1.94 -9.38
CA PHE A 165 18.23 -3.05 -10.10
C PHE A 165 19.25 -4.14 -10.48
N HIS A 166 20.42 -3.75 -10.98
CA HIS A 166 21.49 -4.69 -11.28
C HIS A 166 21.96 -5.44 -10.02
N TYR A 167 22.04 -4.75 -8.88
CA TYR A 167 22.39 -5.36 -7.61
C TYR A 167 21.34 -6.39 -7.16
N ILE A 168 20.04 -6.05 -7.23
CA ILE A 168 18.96 -6.98 -6.90
C ILE A 168 19.02 -8.22 -7.78
N ARG A 169 19.21 -8.03 -9.10
CA ARG A 169 19.33 -9.13 -10.07
C ARG A 169 20.53 -10.04 -9.81
N SER A 170 21.65 -9.49 -9.31
CA SER A 170 22.87 -10.26 -9.01
C SER A 170 22.73 -11.10 -7.73
N ARG A 171 21.79 -10.80 -6.84
CA ARG A 171 21.55 -11.50 -5.57
C ARG A 171 20.25 -12.30 -5.63
N ARG A 172 20.39 -13.62 -5.81
CA ARG A 172 19.25 -14.54 -6.04
C ARG A 172 18.19 -14.48 -4.91
N ARG A 173 18.63 -14.35 -3.64
CA ARG A 173 17.72 -14.22 -2.48
C ARG A 173 16.91 -12.92 -2.55
N LEU A 174 17.57 -11.78 -2.79
CA LEU A 174 16.89 -10.49 -2.94
C LEU A 174 15.89 -10.48 -4.09
N LEU A 175 16.31 -11.01 -5.25
CA LEU A 175 15.43 -11.15 -6.40
C LEU A 175 14.20 -11.98 -6.06
N GLY A 176 14.39 -13.12 -5.41
CA GLY A 176 13.28 -14.00 -5.01
C GLY A 176 12.31 -13.35 -4.04
N VAL A 177 12.81 -12.64 -3.02
CA VAL A 177 11.96 -11.94 -2.03
C VAL A 177 11.13 -10.84 -2.67
N ILE A 178 11.77 -9.98 -3.49
CA ILE A 178 11.09 -8.83 -4.11
C ILE A 178 10.09 -9.29 -5.17
N THR A 179 10.46 -10.27 -5.99
CA THR A 179 9.56 -10.78 -7.04
C THR A 179 8.43 -11.64 -6.49
N LEU A 180 8.61 -12.35 -5.37
CA LEU A 180 7.53 -13.03 -4.68
C LEU A 180 6.40 -12.05 -4.34
N ASP A 181 6.76 -10.93 -3.72
CA ASP A 181 5.80 -9.88 -3.37
C ASP A 181 5.08 -9.32 -4.60
N LEU A 182 5.87 -8.94 -5.60
CA LEU A 182 5.36 -8.37 -6.85
C LEU A 182 4.25 -9.24 -7.44
N PHE A 183 4.49 -10.54 -7.60
CA PHE A 183 3.53 -11.43 -8.25
C PHE A 183 2.34 -11.79 -7.35
N VAL A 184 2.55 -11.96 -6.04
CA VAL A 184 1.46 -12.21 -5.08
C VAL A 184 0.51 -11.02 -5.02
N VAL A 185 1.04 -9.79 -5.00
CA VAL A 185 0.23 -8.57 -4.93
C VAL A 185 -0.49 -8.28 -6.24
N ILE A 186 0.18 -8.48 -7.40
CA ILE A 186 -0.46 -8.30 -8.71
C ILE A 186 -1.67 -9.23 -8.85
N LEU A 187 -1.53 -10.50 -8.46
CA LEU A 187 -2.63 -11.46 -8.55
C LEU A 187 -3.63 -11.33 -7.40
N GLY A 188 -3.20 -10.82 -6.24
CA GLY A 188 -4.00 -10.74 -5.02
C GLY A 188 -4.92 -9.52 -4.88
N GLY A 189 -5.23 -8.79 -5.94
CA GLY A 189 -5.96 -7.50 -5.92
C GLY A 189 -7.43 -7.55 -5.47
N ALA A 190 -7.84 -8.50 -4.64
CA ALA A 190 -9.21 -8.71 -4.17
C ALA A 190 -9.86 -7.46 -3.52
N THR A 191 -9.06 -6.58 -2.92
CA THR A 191 -9.55 -5.36 -2.25
C THR A 191 -10.18 -4.34 -3.21
N ALA A 192 -9.79 -4.34 -4.49
CA ALA A 192 -10.39 -3.49 -5.51
C ALA A 192 -11.89 -3.83 -5.76
N LEU A 193 -12.28 -5.09 -5.52
CA LEU A 193 -13.63 -5.58 -5.78
C LEU A 193 -14.55 -5.50 -4.55
N LEU A 194 -14.08 -5.03 -3.40
CA LEU A 194 -14.89 -4.85 -2.18
C LEU A 194 -16.19 -4.07 -2.40
N PRO A 195 -16.25 -2.99 -3.22
CA PRO A 195 -17.51 -2.31 -3.50
C PRO A 195 -18.55 -3.21 -4.20
N VAL A 196 -18.10 -4.08 -5.12
CA VAL A 196 -18.98 -5.04 -5.81
C VAL A 196 -19.48 -6.09 -4.83
N TYR A 197 -18.58 -6.63 -3.99
CA TYR A 197 -18.96 -7.59 -2.94
C TYR A 197 -19.98 -7.00 -1.96
N ALA A 198 -19.75 -5.78 -1.49
CA ALA A 198 -20.65 -5.13 -0.52
C ALA A 198 -22.04 -4.85 -1.10
N ARG A 199 -22.12 -4.50 -2.40
CA ARG A 199 -23.38 -4.15 -3.06
C ARG A 199 -24.11 -5.36 -3.59
N ASP A 200 -23.44 -6.22 -4.37
CA ASP A 200 -24.08 -7.20 -5.24
C ASP A 200 -24.07 -8.63 -4.64
N ILE A 201 -23.08 -8.97 -3.80
CA ILE A 201 -22.92 -10.33 -3.25
C ILE A 201 -23.38 -10.40 -1.80
N LEU A 202 -22.91 -9.49 -0.96
CA LEU A 202 -23.21 -9.49 0.47
C LEU A 202 -24.40 -8.60 0.83
N SER A 203 -24.77 -7.66 -0.05
CA SER A 203 -25.89 -6.72 0.12
C SER A 203 -25.86 -5.95 1.46
N VAL A 204 -24.66 -5.55 1.91
CA VAL A 204 -24.43 -4.94 3.23
C VAL A 204 -24.35 -3.41 3.21
N GLY A 205 -24.48 -2.81 2.04
CA GLY A 205 -24.49 -1.36 1.87
C GLY A 205 -23.15 -0.65 2.22
N PRO A 206 -23.19 0.69 2.34
CA PRO A 206 -21.99 1.51 2.57
C PRO A 206 -21.29 1.22 3.89
N ILE A 207 -22.06 0.95 4.96
CA ILE A 207 -21.51 0.62 6.28
C ILE A 207 -20.72 -0.69 6.21
N GLY A 208 -21.32 -1.72 5.61
CA GLY A 208 -20.65 -2.99 5.39
C GLY A 208 -19.38 -2.87 4.55
N LEU A 209 -19.39 -2.04 3.49
CA LEU A 209 -18.20 -1.72 2.71
C LEU A 209 -17.11 -1.08 3.57
N GLY A 210 -17.48 -0.17 4.46
CA GLY A 210 -16.54 0.45 5.40
C GLY A 210 -15.84 -0.58 6.27
N PHE A 211 -16.57 -1.51 6.86
CA PHE A 211 -16.01 -2.61 7.65
C PHE A 211 -15.15 -3.56 6.81
N LEU A 212 -15.59 -3.96 5.62
CA LEU A 212 -14.81 -4.80 4.72
C LEU A 212 -13.47 -4.15 4.35
N ARG A 213 -13.45 -2.86 4.08
CA ARG A 213 -12.22 -2.11 3.79
C ARG A 213 -11.28 -1.96 4.99
N SER A 214 -11.83 -1.87 6.21
CA SER A 214 -11.04 -1.78 7.44
C SER A 214 -10.49 -3.13 7.91
N ALA A 215 -11.12 -4.24 7.54
CA ALA A 215 -10.80 -5.57 8.04
C ALA A 215 -9.33 -6.00 7.82
N PRO A 216 -8.71 -5.82 6.62
CA PRO A 216 -7.30 -6.15 6.43
C PRO A 216 -6.38 -5.35 7.34
N ALA A 217 -6.66 -4.06 7.54
CA ALA A 217 -5.86 -3.19 8.40
C ALA A 217 -5.96 -3.56 9.88
N VAL A 218 -7.13 -4.03 10.33
CA VAL A 218 -7.31 -4.62 11.68
C VAL A 218 -6.45 -5.87 11.82
N GLY A 219 -6.44 -6.77 10.83
CA GLY A 219 -5.57 -7.95 10.82
C GLY A 219 -4.09 -7.59 10.90
N ALA A 220 -3.66 -6.61 10.11
CA ALA A 220 -2.30 -6.10 10.12
C ALA A 220 -1.91 -5.51 11.48
N LEU A 221 -2.80 -4.76 12.13
CA LEU A 221 -2.57 -4.18 13.46
C LEU A 221 -2.41 -5.28 14.53
N ILE A 222 -3.31 -6.26 14.55
CA ILE A 222 -3.24 -7.41 15.48
C ILE A 222 -1.89 -8.11 15.32
N THR A 223 -1.49 -8.36 14.08
CA THR A 223 -0.20 -8.98 13.75
C THR A 223 0.98 -8.12 14.19
N ALA A 224 0.96 -6.81 13.95
CA ALA A 224 2.04 -5.92 14.37
C ALA A 224 2.23 -5.95 15.90
N ILE A 225 1.14 -5.94 16.67
CA ILE A 225 1.18 -6.06 18.13
C ILE A 225 1.71 -7.44 18.55
N ALA A 226 1.27 -8.51 17.89
CA ALA A 226 1.73 -9.87 18.18
C ALA A 226 3.23 -10.03 17.89
N LEU A 227 3.72 -9.52 16.76
CA LEU A 227 5.13 -9.60 16.37
C LEU A 227 6.04 -8.73 17.27
N ALA A 228 5.54 -7.62 17.79
CA ALA A 228 6.27 -6.81 18.78
C ALA A 228 6.49 -7.58 20.09
N ARG A 229 5.58 -8.51 20.45
CA ARG A 229 5.67 -9.34 21.65
C ARG A 229 6.35 -10.68 21.40
N PHE A 230 6.16 -11.24 20.21
CA PHE A 230 6.65 -12.55 19.78
C PHE A 230 7.36 -12.43 18.42
N PRO A 231 8.61 -11.98 18.37
CA PRO A 231 9.33 -11.78 17.11
C PRO A 231 9.57 -13.12 16.39
N ILE A 232 9.60 -13.06 15.07
CA ILE A 232 9.92 -14.23 14.24
C ILE A 232 11.44 -14.34 14.13
N GLU A 233 12.04 -15.32 14.80
CA GLU A 233 13.50 -15.50 14.84
C GLU A 233 13.98 -16.75 14.09
N ARG A 234 13.13 -17.77 13.90
CA ARG A 234 13.49 -19.05 13.29
C ARG A 234 12.49 -19.49 12.21
N HIS A 235 12.98 -20.36 11.31
CA HIS A 235 12.22 -20.94 10.20
C HIS A 235 11.61 -19.86 9.29
N ILE A 236 12.37 -18.80 9.03
CA ILE A 236 11.90 -17.59 8.35
C ILE A 236 11.37 -17.91 6.97
N GLY A 237 12.12 -18.70 6.19
CA GLY A 237 11.72 -19.09 4.83
C GLY A 237 10.41 -19.90 4.81
N HIS A 238 10.27 -20.90 5.69
CA HIS A 238 9.05 -21.67 5.78
C HIS A 238 7.86 -20.83 6.22
N LYS A 239 8.04 -19.96 7.22
CA LYS A 239 6.98 -19.04 7.67
C LYS A 239 6.56 -18.06 6.57
N MET A 240 7.51 -17.53 5.79
CA MET A 240 7.22 -16.64 4.67
C MET A 240 6.30 -17.32 3.65
N PHE A 241 6.62 -18.54 3.21
CA PHE A 241 5.77 -19.26 2.27
C PHE A 241 4.44 -19.70 2.88
N ALA A 242 4.43 -20.09 4.17
CA ALA A 242 3.20 -20.46 4.87
C ALA A 242 2.22 -19.29 4.95
N VAL A 243 2.67 -18.09 5.28
CA VAL A 243 1.79 -16.92 5.35
C VAL A 243 1.30 -16.46 3.97
N VAL A 244 2.10 -16.62 2.92
CA VAL A 244 1.64 -16.40 1.54
C VAL A 244 0.58 -17.43 1.15
N GLY A 245 0.74 -18.68 1.58
CA GLY A 245 -0.29 -19.71 1.42
C GLY A 245 -1.58 -19.39 2.16
N ILE A 246 -1.49 -18.92 3.42
CA ILE A 246 -2.66 -18.48 4.20
C ILE A 246 -3.34 -17.28 3.52
N PHE A 247 -2.57 -16.33 3.01
CA PHE A 247 -3.08 -15.19 2.23
C PHE A 247 -3.90 -15.67 1.03
N GLY A 248 -3.37 -16.60 0.22
CA GLY A 248 -4.06 -17.14 -0.94
C GLY A 248 -5.34 -17.89 -0.57
N VAL A 249 -5.30 -18.73 0.48
CA VAL A 249 -6.50 -19.43 1.00
C VAL A 249 -7.53 -18.44 1.53
N ALA A 250 -7.12 -17.46 2.31
CA ALA A 250 -8.02 -16.42 2.83
C ALA A 250 -8.68 -15.62 1.69
N THR A 251 -7.93 -15.34 0.63
CA THR A 251 -8.46 -14.69 -0.59
C THR A 251 -9.54 -15.56 -1.26
N ILE A 252 -9.31 -16.87 -1.39
CA ILE A 252 -10.29 -17.80 -1.96
C ILE A 252 -11.54 -17.88 -1.07
N VAL A 253 -11.35 -18.02 0.25
CA VAL A 253 -12.47 -18.07 1.21
C VAL A 253 -13.29 -16.78 1.12
N PHE A 254 -12.66 -15.63 1.06
CA PHE A 254 -13.35 -14.35 0.84
C PHE A 254 -14.10 -14.37 -0.50
N GLY A 255 -13.44 -14.80 -1.57
CA GLY A 255 -14.00 -14.84 -2.93
C GLY A 255 -15.27 -15.68 -3.04
N LEU A 256 -15.34 -16.79 -2.31
CA LEU A 256 -16.48 -17.71 -2.31
C LEU A 256 -17.53 -17.39 -1.23
N SER A 257 -17.21 -16.48 -0.30
CA SER A 257 -18.08 -16.19 0.83
C SER A 257 -19.29 -15.34 0.42
N THR A 258 -20.45 -15.79 0.86
CA THR A 258 -21.73 -15.07 0.82
C THR A 258 -22.16 -14.58 2.20
N SER A 259 -21.35 -14.85 3.24
CA SER A 259 -21.62 -14.46 4.62
C SER A 259 -20.74 -13.29 5.03
N PHE A 260 -21.35 -12.19 5.48
CA PHE A 260 -20.63 -11.00 5.91
C PHE A 260 -19.60 -11.26 7.04
N PRO A 261 -19.93 -12.00 8.12
CA PRO A 261 -18.96 -12.32 9.17
C PRO A 261 -17.77 -13.16 8.65
N LEU A 262 -18.03 -14.14 7.77
CA LEU A 262 -16.98 -14.96 7.17
C LEU A 262 -16.08 -14.11 6.26
N SER A 263 -16.65 -13.22 5.46
CA SER A 263 -15.91 -12.29 4.61
C SER A 263 -15.03 -11.36 5.43
N LEU A 264 -15.53 -10.84 6.55
CA LEU A 264 -14.73 -10.01 7.47
C LEU A 264 -13.57 -10.80 8.06
N LEU A 265 -13.83 -12.02 8.56
CA LEU A 265 -12.78 -12.88 9.13
C LEU A 265 -11.72 -13.23 8.09
N ALA A 266 -12.13 -13.59 6.88
CA ALA A 266 -11.21 -13.88 5.78
C ALA A 266 -10.32 -12.69 5.43
N LEU A 267 -10.89 -11.46 5.39
CA LEU A 267 -10.13 -10.24 5.14
C LEU A 267 -9.19 -9.86 6.30
N VAL A 268 -9.58 -10.11 7.56
CA VAL A 268 -8.69 -9.95 8.72
C VAL A 268 -7.51 -10.91 8.64
N VAL A 269 -7.76 -12.19 8.31
CA VAL A 269 -6.70 -13.20 8.13
C VAL A 269 -5.79 -12.83 6.95
N LEU A 270 -6.35 -12.34 5.85
CA LEU A 270 -5.63 -11.85 4.69
C LEU A 270 -4.67 -10.73 5.09
N GLY A 271 -5.16 -9.70 5.77
CA GLY A 271 -4.34 -8.58 6.21
C GLY A 271 -3.30 -8.98 7.27
N ALA A 272 -3.62 -9.89 8.17
CA ALA A 272 -2.69 -10.47 9.14
C ALA A 272 -1.53 -11.19 8.43
N SER A 273 -1.85 -12.04 7.45
CA SER A 273 -0.85 -12.80 6.68
C SER A 273 0.05 -11.88 5.87
N ASP A 274 -0.52 -10.87 5.22
CA ASP A 274 0.24 -9.88 4.46
C ASP A 274 1.21 -9.10 5.37
N ALA A 275 0.77 -8.66 6.55
CA ALA A 275 1.62 -7.97 7.51
C ALA A 275 2.81 -8.83 7.97
N VAL A 276 2.62 -10.13 8.25
CA VAL A 276 3.74 -11.05 8.55
C VAL A 276 4.69 -11.14 7.35
N SER A 277 4.15 -11.30 6.16
CA SER A 277 4.92 -11.40 4.93
C SER A 277 5.75 -10.13 4.69
N ILE A 278 5.16 -8.94 4.86
CA ILE A 278 5.86 -7.65 4.75
C ILE A 278 7.03 -7.57 5.74
N VAL A 279 6.81 -7.91 7.01
CA VAL A 279 7.86 -7.85 8.05
C VAL A 279 9.02 -8.77 7.68
N ILE A 280 8.75 -10.01 7.28
CA ILE A 280 9.79 -10.96 6.89
C ILE A 280 10.56 -10.45 5.68
N ARG A 281 9.87 -10.06 4.62
CA ARG A 281 10.48 -9.61 3.37
C ARG A 281 11.30 -8.33 3.55
N PHE A 282 10.73 -7.35 4.26
CA PHE A 282 11.42 -6.10 4.54
C PHE A 282 12.70 -6.35 5.35
N SER A 283 12.64 -7.21 6.37
CA SER A 283 13.80 -7.58 7.18
C SER A 283 14.88 -8.27 6.32
N LEU A 284 14.51 -9.22 5.47
CA LEU A 284 15.46 -9.89 4.57
C LEU A 284 16.11 -8.90 3.60
N VAL A 285 15.34 -8.00 2.99
CA VAL A 285 15.88 -6.97 2.09
C VAL A 285 16.90 -6.08 2.82
N GLN A 286 16.62 -5.69 4.07
CA GLN A 286 17.52 -4.84 4.84
C GLN A 286 18.83 -5.57 5.23
N ILE A 287 18.74 -6.84 5.59
CA ILE A 287 19.90 -7.64 6.05
C ILE A 287 20.79 -8.07 4.88
N GLU A 288 20.19 -8.46 3.76
CA GLU A 288 20.92 -8.87 2.55
C GLU A 288 21.53 -7.69 1.79
N THR A 289 21.25 -6.45 2.20
CA THR A 289 21.71 -5.25 1.49
C THR A 289 22.74 -4.48 2.32
N PRO A 290 24.00 -4.32 1.84
CA PRO A 290 25.01 -3.49 2.48
C PRO A 290 24.54 -2.03 2.63
N ASP A 291 25.05 -1.35 3.66
CA ASP A 291 24.63 0.02 4.03
C ASP A 291 24.75 1.03 2.88
N GLU A 292 25.82 0.92 2.07
CA GLU A 292 26.05 1.83 0.93
C GLU A 292 25.01 1.67 -0.20
N LYS A 293 24.35 0.50 -0.30
CA LYS A 293 23.36 0.20 -1.34
C LYS A 293 21.92 0.20 -0.82
N ARG A 294 21.73 0.24 0.51
CA ARG A 294 20.42 0.10 1.17
C ARG A 294 19.39 1.13 0.68
N GLY A 295 19.81 2.38 0.51
CA GLY A 295 18.91 3.43 0.00
C GLY A 295 18.40 3.16 -1.42
N ARG A 296 19.28 2.67 -2.31
CA ARG A 296 18.92 2.38 -3.71
C ARG A 296 18.02 1.15 -3.81
N VAL A 297 18.33 0.09 -3.07
CA VAL A 297 17.51 -1.14 -3.03
C VAL A 297 16.14 -0.86 -2.43
N SER A 298 16.07 -0.10 -1.33
CA SER A 298 14.80 0.30 -0.72
C SER A 298 13.94 1.14 -1.66
N ALA A 299 14.52 2.09 -2.40
CA ALA A 299 13.79 2.90 -3.37
C ALA A 299 13.15 2.04 -4.47
N ILE A 300 13.87 1.05 -4.98
CA ILE A 300 13.35 0.11 -5.97
C ILE A 300 12.25 -0.76 -5.36
N ASN A 301 12.46 -1.28 -4.15
CA ASN A 301 11.45 -2.09 -3.46
C ASN A 301 10.14 -1.31 -3.26
N TYR A 302 10.21 -0.04 -2.84
CA TYR A 302 9.03 0.82 -2.74
C TYR A 302 8.34 1.05 -4.08
N LEU A 303 9.11 1.23 -5.15
CA LEU A 303 8.57 1.40 -6.50
C LEU A 303 7.85 0.13 -6.98
N PHE A 304 8.43 -1.05 -6.72
CA PHE A 304 7.79 -2.32 -7.04
C PHE A 304 6.52 -2.54 -6.23
N VAL A 305 6.54 -2.35 -4.91
CA VAL A 305 5.38 -2.50 -4.04
C VAL A 305 4.25 -1.53 -4.43
N GLY A 306 4.57 -0.26 -4.67
CA GLY A 306 3.58 0.73 -5.12
C GLY A 306 2.96 0.39 -6.47
N SER A 307 3.81 -0.03 -7.42
CA SER A 307 3.36 -0.42 -8.77
C SER A 307 2.51 -1.69 -8.75
N SER A 308 2.90 -2.71 -7.98
CA SER A 308 2.18 -3.99 -7.93
C SER A 308 0.79 -3.85 -7.33
N ASN A 309 0.60 -3.02 -6.30
CA ASN A 309 -0.72 -2.75 -5.73
C ASN A 309 -1.69 -2.19 -6.79
N THR A 310 -1.26 -1.15 -7.52
CA THR A 310 -2.11 -0.50 -8.52
C THR A 310 -2.35 -1.40 -9.74
N GLN A 311 -1.33 -2.18 -10.16
CA GLN A 311 -1.48 -3.15 -11.23
C GLN A 311 -2.43 -4.28 -10.83
N GLY A 312 -2.36 -4.76 -9.58
CA GLY A 312 -3.26 -5.79 -9.07
C GLY A 312 -4.71 -5.32 -9.00
N GLU A 313 -4.95 -4.05 -8.60
CA GLU A 313 -6.29 -3.45 -8.67
C GLU A 313 -6.83 -3.39 -10.10
N PHE A 314 -6.00 -3.00 -11.06
CA PHE A 314 -6.36 -2.96 -12.47
C PHE A 314 -6.63 -4.36 -13.03
N GLU A 315 -5.74 -5.32 -12.79
CA GLU A 315 -5.87 -6.71 -13.24
C GLU A 315 -7.15 -7.33 -12.70
N SER A 316 -7.39 -7.23 -11.39
CA SER A 316 -8.61 -7.76 -10.76
C SER A 316 -9.88 -7.11 -11.32
N GLY A 317 -9.85 -5.80 -11.59
CA GLY A 317 -10.95 -5.10 -12.25
C GLY A 317 -11.20 -5.57 -13.68
N LEU A 318 -10.15 -5.85 -14.44
CA LEU A 318 -10.23 -6.35 -15.81
C LEU A 318 -10.78 -7.79 -15.85
N VAL A 319 -10.23 -8.68 -15.03
CA VAL A 319 -10.68 -10.08 -14.91
C VAL A 319 -12.14 -10.12 -14.44
N ALA A 320 -12.50 -9.27 -13.47
CA ALA A 320 -13.87 -9.18 -13.00
C ALA A 320 -14.85 -8.67 -14.07
N ALA A 321 -14.39 -7.82 -14.99
CA ALA A 321 -15.23 -7.35 -16.12
C ALA A 321 -15.54 -8.48 -17.13
N TRP A 322 -14.65 -9.47 -17.26
CA TRP A 322 -14.82 -10.58 -18.21
C TRP A 322 -15.48 -11.80 -17.59
N LEU A 323 -15.07 -12.17 -16.38
CA LEU A 323 -15.45 -13.42 -15.73
C LEU A 323 -16.39 -13.22 -14.53
N GLY A 324 -16.55 -11.98 -14.07
CA GLY A 324 -17.28 -11.66 -12.83
C GLY A 324 -16.38 -11.52 -11.61
N ALA A 325 -16.92 -10.93 -10.54
CA ALA A 325 -16.15 -10.60 -9.33
C ALA A 325 -15.67 -11.84 -8.56
N ILE A 326 -16.53 -12.85 -8.41
CA ILE A 326 -16.19 -14.09 -7.68
C ILE A 326 -15.03 -14.84 -8.37
N PRO A 327 -15.11 -15.19 -9.67
CA PRO A 327 -13.98 -15.82 -10.35
C PRO A 327 -12.70 -15.01 -10.31
N SER A 328 -12.78 -13.69 -10.45
CA SER A 328 -11.59 -12.81 -10.37
C SER A 328 -10.85 -12.97 -9.05
N VAL A 329 -11.55 -12.87 -7.91
CA VAL A 329 -10.95 -13.04 -6.58
C VAL A 329 -10.42 -14.46 -6.37
N VAL A 330 -11.14 -15.48 -6.81
CA VAL A 330 -10.70 -16.88 -6.68
C VAL A 330 -9.45 -17.14 -7.53
N ILE A 331 -9.41 -16.65 -8.77
CA ILE A 331 -8.22 -16.73 -9.64
C ILE A 331 -7.03 -16.04 -8.97
N GLY A 332 -7.22 -14.87 -8.38
CA GLY A 332 -6.19 -14.14 -7.63
C GLY A 332 -5.65 -14.95 -6.44
N GLY A 333 -6.52 -15.58 -5.66
CA GLY A 333 -6.13 -16.44 -4.54
C GLY A 333 -5.39 -17.70 -4.99
N VAL A 334 -5.88 -18.39 -6.03
CA VAL A 334 -5.20 -19.54 -6.65
C VAL A 334 -3.86 -19.13 -7.25
N GLY A 335 -3.81 -17.98 -7.92
CA GLY A 335 -2.57 -17.41 -8.46
C GLY A 335 -1.53 -17.17 -7.37
N SER A 336 -1.93 -16.61 -6.22
CA SER A 336 -1.03 -16.41 -5.07
C SER A 336 -0.48 -17.74 -4.53
N LEU A 337 -1.30 -18.80 -4.46
CA LEU A 337 -0.85 -20.14 -4.07
C LEU A 337 0.12 -20.74 -5.09
N LEU A 338 -0.16 -20.57 -6.38
CA LEU A 338 0.72 -21.03 -7.46
C LEU A 338 2.06 -20.30 -7.43
N VAL A 339 2.05 -18.98 -7.23
CA VAL A 339 3.28 -18.19 -7.06
C VAL A 339 4.09 -18.72 -5.87
N ALA A 340 3.47 -18.94 -4.71
CA ALA A 340 4.16 -19.51 -3.56
C ALA A 340 4.79 -20.86 -3.87
N ALA A 341 4.06 -21.78 -4.53
CA ALA A 341 4.55 -23.10 -4.90
C ALA A 341 5.72 -23.02 -5.91
N VAL A 342 5.57 -22.20 -6.95
CA VAL A 342 6.60 -22.00 -7.98
C VAL A 342 7.86 -21.38 -7.36
N TRP A 343 7.73 -20.36 -6.49
CA TRP A 343 8.88 -19.72 -5.82
C TRP A 343 9.60 -20.65 -4.85
N MET A 344 8.88 -21.57 -4.17
CA MET A 344 9.53 -22.63 -3.38
C MET A 344 10.46 -23.52 -4.21
N VAL A 345 10.16 -23.72 -5.49
CA VAL A 345 10.97 -24.53 -6.41
C VAL A 345 12.07 -23.68 -7.07
N LEU A 346 11.73 -22.48 -7.55
CA LEU A 346 12.69 -21.60 -8.24
C LEU A 346 13.74 -21.00 -7.29
N PHE A 347 13.38 -20.74 -6.04
CA PHE A 347 14.24 -20.13 -5.03
C PHE A 347 14.36 -21.00 -3.78
N PRO A 348 14.99 -22.20 -3.89
CA PRO A 348 15.12 -23.12 -2.75
C PRO A 348 15.90 -22.49 -1.59
N ASP A 349 16.80 -21.55 -1.88
CA ASP A 349 17.58 -20.82 -0.87
C ASP A 349 16.68 -19.99 0.06
N LEU A 350 15.56 -19.46 -0.43
CA LEU A 350 14.59 -18.72 0.41
C LEU A 350 13.89 -19.63 1.40
N ARG A 351 13.54 -20.85 0.96
CA ARG A 351 12.87 -21.83 1.85
C ARG A 351 13.79 -22.28 2.98
N ARG A 352 15.11 -22.35 2.73
CA ARG A 352 16.10 -22.83 3.69
C ARG A 352 16.53 -21.80 4.70
N ILE A 353 16.12 -20.53 4.59
CA ILE A 353 16.47 -19.48 5.55
C ILE A 353 15.86 -19.84 6.92
N ASP A 354 16.72 -20.15 7.89
CA ASP A 354 16.29 -20.40 9.25
C ASP A 354 16.26 -19.13 10.09
N ARG A 355 17.28 -18.27 9.96
CA ARG A 355 17.44 -17.03 10.75
C ARG A 355 17.73 -15.84 9.85
N TYR A 356 17.60 -14.65 10.43
CA TYR A 356 17.99 -13.39 9.79
C TYR A 356 19.51 -13.23 9.81
N GLU A 357 20.22 -13.95 8.92
CA GLU A 357 21.66 -13.85 8.76
C GLU A 357 22.02 -13.51 7.29
N PRO A 358 23.04 -12.65 7.02
CA PRO A 358 23.49 -12.39 5.67
C PRO A 358 23.98 -13.69 4.98
N ALA A 359 23.77 -13.81 3.68
CA ALA A 359 24.13 -15.00 2.89
C ALA A 359 25.62 -15.38 3.01
N ASP A 360 26.48 -14.37 3.17
CA ASP A 360 27.94 -14.58 3.24
C ASP A 360 28.38 -15.28 4.54
N HIS A 361 27.60 -15.23 5.63
CA HIS A 361 27.88 -15.94 6.88
C HIS A 361 27.43 -17.40 6.89
N GLU A 362 26.44 -17.76 6.07
CA GLU A 362 25.93 -19.14 5.98
C GLU A 362 26.93 -20.07 5.24
N GLN A 363 27.66 -19.52 4.24
CA GLN A 363 28.70 -20.25 3.51
C GLN A 363 29.95 -20.54 4.32
N MET A 364 30.20 -19.83 5.43
CA MET A 364 31.33 -20.09 6.33
C MET A 364 31.03 -21.16 7.38
N ARG A 365 29.79 -21.64 7.50
CA ARG A 365 29.36 -22.65 8.48
C ARG A 365 29.15 -24.05 7.88
N THR A 366 29.22 -24.19 6.55
CA THR A 366 29.17 -25.47 5.83
C THR A 366 30.55 -25.85 5.35
#